data_7bfd2ed809baa963200585ec91a80150
#
_entry.id   7bfd2ed809baa963200585ec91a80150
#
_cell.length_a   1.000
_cell.length_b   1.000
_cell.length_c   1.000
_cell.angle_alpha   90.00
_cell.angle_beta   90.00
_cell.angle_gamma   90.00
#
_symmetry.space_group_name_H-M   'P 1'
#
loop_
_entity.id
_entity.type
_entity.pdbx_description
1 polymer ?
#
loop_
_entity_poly.entity_id
_entity_poly.type
_entity_poly.pdbx_seq_one_letter_code
_entity_poly.pdbx_strand_id
1 'polypeptide(L)'
;PNGAGKTTFFNLLTGVYVPTEGTIELETENGKILLNGIAPNKITELGLARTFQNIRLFKDLTVLENVMVAMHAHKGNSLFSSLFRTKAYYETEKIMKEEALELLKIFNLESFAQDKAKNLAYGQQRELEIVRALATKPKILFLDEPAAGMNPQETANLTKLIAQIQEQFGLTVVL
;
A
#
# COMPACT_ATOMS: atom_id res chain seq x y z
N PRO A 1 -8.32 -17.96 13.83
CA PRO A 1 -7.99 -19.30 13.36
C PRO A 1 -7.80 -19.30 11.85
N ASN A 2 -6.84 -20.09 11.34
CA ASN A 2 -6.68 -20.29 9.91
C ASN A 2 -7.97 -20.91 9.34
N GLY A 3 -8.40 -20.52 8.13
CA GLY A 3 -9.64 -21.01 7.52
C GLY A 3 -10.92 -20.27 7.95
N ALA A 4 -10.84 -19.24 8.78
CA ALA A 4 -12.01 -18.47 9.23
C ALA A 4 -12.58 -17.48 8.17
N GLY A 5 -12.13 -17.55 6.92
CA GLY A 5 -12.62 -16.69 5.83
C GLY A 5 -12.06 -15.27 5.83
N LYS A 6 -11.06 -14.93 6.64
CA LYS A 6 -10.46 -13.56 6.71
C LYS A 6 -9.99 -13.07 5.34
N THR A 7 -9.20 -13.89 4.63
CA THR A 7 -8.71 -13.56 3.29
C THR A 7 -9.84 -13.38 2.28
N THR A 8 -10.89 -14.21 2.37
CA THR A 8 -12.09 -14.07 1.54
C THR A 8 -12.80 -12.76 1.84
N PHE A 9 -12.96 -12.41 3.12
CA PHE A 9 -13.53 -11.14 3.54
C PHE A 9 -12.73 -9.94 3.01
N PHE A 10 -11.39 -9.98 3.13
CA PHE A 10 -10.53 -8.93 2.55
C PHE A 10 -10.64 -8.86 1.02
N ASN A 11 -10.75 -10.01 0.34
CA ASN A 11 -10.95 -10.04 -1.11
C ASN A 11 -12.27 -9.38 -1.54
N LEU A 12 -13.33 -9.55 -0.75
CA LEU A 12 -14.62 -8.90 -0.99
C LEU A 12 -14.52 -7.38 -0.77
N LEU A 13 -13.93 -6.93 0.36
CA LEU A 13 -13.79 -5.51 0.69
C LEU A 13 -12.92 -4.74 -0.31
N THR A 14 -11.97 -5.41 -0.93
CA THR A 14 -11.02 -4.81 -1.86
C THR A 14 -11.31 -5.08 -3.34
N GLY A 15 -12.52 -5.60 -3.64
CA GLY A 15 -13.01 -5.80 -5.00
C GLY A 15 -12.33 -6.90 -5.81
N VAL A 16 -11.54 -7.76 -5.15
CA VAL A 16 -10.95 -8.94 -5.80
C VAL A 16 -12.03 -9.99 -6.09
N TYR A 17 -13.03 -10.09 -5.20
CA TYR A 17 -14.22 -10.91 -5.38
C TYR A 17 -15.47 -10.05 -5.33
N VAL A 18 -16.49 -10.45 -6.08
CA VAL A 18 -17.82 -9.86 -6.01
C VAL A 18 -18.67 -10.72 -5.07
N PRO A 19 -19.35 -10.13 -4.06
CA PRO A 19 -20.22 -10.90 -3.18
C PRO A 19 -21.40 -11.49 -3.97
N THR A 20 -21.73 -12.75 -3.66
CA THR A 20 -22.89 -13.44 -4.27
C THR A 20 -24.19 -12.83 -3.77
N GLU A 21 -24.23 -12.46 -2.49
CA GLU A 21 -25.37 -11.83 -1.82
C GLU A 21 -24.89 -10.73 -0.88
N GLY A 22 -25.76 -9.77 -0.58
CA GLY A 22 -25.45 -8.66 0.31
C GLY A 22 -24.73 -7.49 -0.35
N THR A 23 -24.52 -6.42 0.42
CA THR A 23 -23.92 -5.17 -0.02
C THR A 23 -22.72 -4.81 0.85
N ILE A 24 -21.71 -4.19 0.24
CA ILE A 24 -20.56 -3.60 0.91
C ILE A 24 -20.63 -2.11 0.63
N GLU A 25 -20.76 -1.32 1.67
CA GLU A 25 -20.85 0.14 1.57
C GLU A 25 -19.67 0.79 2.30
N LEU A 26 -19.06 1.77 1.65
CA LEU A 26 -18.08 2.67 2.25
C LEU A 26 -18.78 3.97 2.61
N GLU A 27 -18.82 4.31 3.90
CA GLU A 27 -19.30 5.60 4.35
C GLU A 27 -18.20 6.66 4.22
N THR A 28 -18.52 7.76 3.56
CA THR A 28 -17.62 8.90 3.33
C THR A 28 -18.31 10.18 3.75
N GLU A 29 -17.56 11.28 3.84
CA GLU A 29 -18.10 12.61 4.10
C GLU A 29 -19.16 13.04 3.07
N ASN A 30 -19.09 12.51 1.84
CA ASN A 30 -19.99 12.80 0.73
C ASN A 30 -21.15 11.79 0.61
N GLY A 31 -21.30 10.88 1.59
CA GLY A 31 -22.33 9.85 1.60
C GLY A 31 -21.77 8.43 1.44
N LYS A 32 -22.67 7.49 1.19
CA LYS A 32 -22.35 6.06 1.07
C LYS A 32 -22.04 5.70 -0.37
N ILE A 33 -20.98 4.92 -0.55
CA ILE A 33 -20.55 4.39 -1.84
C ILE A 33 -20.70 2.87 -1.80
N LEU A 34 -21.46 2.29 -2.72
CA LEU A 34 -21.57 0.85 -2.89
C LEU A 34 -20.30 0.31 -3.57
N LEU A 35 -19.58 -0.60 -2.90
CA LEU A 35 -18.34 -1.16 -3.41
C LEU A 35 -18.53 -2.41 -4.29
N ASN A 36 -19.71 -3.03 -4.31
CA ASN A 36 -19.99 -4.22 -5.08
C ASN A 36 -19.67 -4.03 -6.57
N GLY A 37 -18.77 -4.84 -7.09
CA GLY A 37 -18.38 -4.80 -8.51
C GLY A 37 -17.45 -3.65 -8.92
N ILE A 38 -17.01 -2.82 -7.97
CA ILE A 38 -15.99 -1.81 -8.24
C ILE A 38 -14.62 -2.51 -8.39
N ALA A 39 -13.87 -2.15 -9.43
CA ALA A 39 -12.54 -2.70 -9.67
C ALA A 39 -11.54 -2.31 -8.56
N PRO A 40 -10.57 -3.19 -8.20
CA PRO A 40 -9.63 -2.96 -7.10
C PRO A 40 -8.86 -1.63 -7.17
N ASN A 41 -8.45 -1.22 -8.36
CA ASN A 41 -7.77 0.07 -8.54
C ASN A 41 -8.66 1.26 -8.18
N LYS A 42 -9.96 1.18 -8.48
CA LYS A 42 -10.93 2.22 -8.10
C LYS A 42 -11.21 2.23 -6.59
N ILE A 43 -11.23 1.06 -5.96
CA ILE A 43 -11.33 0.95 -4.50
C ILE A 43 -10.10 1.58 -3.84
N THR A 44 -8.91 1.41 -4.41
CA THR A 44 -7.70 2.08 -3.92
C THR A 44 -7.81 3.60 -4.06
N GLU A 45 -8.35 4.12 -5.15
CA GLU A 45 -8.62 5.56 -5.34
C GLU A 45 -9.61 6.11 -4.30
N LEU A 46 -10.51 5.29 -3.77
CA LEU A 46 -11.44 5.65 -2.68
C LEU A 46 -10.75 5.65 -1.30
N GLY A 47 -9.48 5.28 -1.22
CA GLY A 47 -8.67 5.30 -0.01
C GLY A 47 -8.61 3.98 0.76
N LEU A 48 -8.92 2.85 0.11
CA LEU A 48 -8.75 1.52 0.68
C LEU A 48 -7.53 0.84 0.08
N ALA A 49 -6.48 0.65 0.85
CA ALA A 49 -5.28 -0.08 0.41
C ALA A 49 -5.17 -1.43 1.12
N ARG A 50 -4.50 -2.38 0.47
CA ARG A 50 -4.27 -3.72 1.02
C ARG A 50 -2.88 -4.23 0.71
N THR A 51 -2.27 -4.92 1.67
CA THR A 51 -1.16 -5.85 1.42
C THR A 51 -1.72 -7.26 1.16
N PHE A 52 -0.92 -8.11 0.53
CA PHE A 52 -1.32 -9.48 0.24
C PHE A 52 -0.52 -10.47 1.10
N GLN A 53 -1.08 -11.65 1.35
CA GLN A 53 -0.40 -12.73 2.08
C GLN A 53 0.95 -13.08 1.43
N ASN A 54 1.00 -13.15 0.11
CA ASN A 54 2.24 -13.30 -0.65
C ASN A 54 2.78 -11.93 -1.06
N ILE A 55 4.04 -11.67 -0.77
CA ILE A 55 4.73 -10.41 -1.11
C ILE A 55 4.66 -10.14 -2.60
N ARG A 56 4.06 -9.01 -2.98
CA ARG A 56 3.89 -8.56 -4.38
C ARG A 56 4.73 -7.33 -4.68
N LEU A 57 6.05 -7.49 -4.64
CA LEU A 57 7.00 -6.45 -5.03
C LEU A 57 7.43 -6.60 -6.49
N PHE A 58 7.78 -5.48 -7.11
CA PHE A 58 8.53 -5.46 -8.36
C PHE A 58 9.99 -5.78 -8.05
N LYS A 59 10.34 -7.06 -8.08
CA LYS A 59 11.59 -7.60 -7.55
C LYS A 59 12.85 -7.04 -8.20
N ASP A 60 12.77 -6.68 -9.46
CA ASP A 60 13.91 -6.14 -10.25
C ASP A 60 14.00 -4.61 -10.23
N LEU A 61 12.97 -3.93 -9.73
CA LEU A 61 13.00 -2.50 -9.44
C LEU A 61 13.69 -2.25 -8.10
N THR A 62 14.21 -1.05 -7.93
CA THR A 62 14.76 -0.59 -6.65
C THR A 62 13.65 -0.42 -5.61
N VAL A 63 14.05 -0.34 -4.35
CA VAL A 63 13.16 -0.06 -3.21
C VAL A 63 12.41 1.26 -3.45
N LEU A 64 13.12 2.31 -3.85
CA LEU A 64 12.54 3.62 -4.16
C LEU A 64 11.57 3.54 -5.35
N GLU A 65 11.94 2.89 -6.45
CA GLU A 65 11.07 2.74 -7.62
C GLU A 65 9.78 1.99 -7.29
N ASN A 66 9.85 0.97 -6.41
CA ASN A 66 8.64 0.28 -5.94
C ASN A 66 7.64 1.24 -5.28
N VAL A 67 8.10 2.18 -4.46
CA VAL A 67 7.25 3.18 -3.80
C VAL A 67 6.72 4.19 -4.83
N MET A 68 7.58 4.70 -5.70
CA MET A 68 7.20 5.69 -6.72
C MET A 68 6.15 5.15 -7.69
N VAL A 69 6.23 3.87 -8.10
CA VAL A 69 5.20 3.23 -8.94
C VAL A 69 3.81 3.29 -8.26
N ALA A 70 3.74 3.05 -6.94
CA ALA A 70 2.47 3.13 -6.21
C ALA A 70 1.92 4.57 -6.17
N MET A 71 2.78 5.57 -5.99
CA MET A 71 2.40 6.99 -6.03
C MET A 71 1.87 7.42 -7.40
N HIS A 72 2.51 6.98 -8.48
CA HIS A 72 2.06 7.27 -9.85
C HIS A 72 0.68 6.65 -10.14
N ALA A 73 0.47 5.41 -9.73
CA ALA A 73 -0.81 4.73 -9.92
C ALA A 73 -1.97 5.46 -9.23
N HIS A 74 -1.71 6.07 -8.06
CA HIS A 74 -2.72 6.82 -7.32
C HIS A 74 -3.03 8.20 -7.92
N LYS A 75 -2.02 8.91 -8.43
CA LYS A 75 -2.20 10.27 -8.98
C LYS A 75 -2.85 10.30 -10.37
N GLY A 76 -3.09 9.15 -11.01
CA GLY A 76 -3.77 9.08 -12.32
C GLY A 76 -3.08 9.93 -13.39
N ASN A 77 -1.74 9.94 -13.40
CA ASN A 77 -0.97 10.79 -14.31
C ASN A 77 -1.40 10.55 -15.75
N SER A 78 -1.88 11.60 -16.40
CA SER A 78 -2.22 11.59 -17.81
C SER A 78 -1.00 11.12 -18.62
N LEU A 79 -1.19 10.14 -19.50
CA LEU A 79 -0.19 9.68 -20.46
C LEU A 79 0.45 10.84 -21.24
N PHE A 80 -0.30 11.94 -21.42
CA PHE A 80 0.18 13.17 -22.07
C PHE A 80 1.31 13.86 -21.30
N SER A 81 1.25 13.93 -19.97
CA SER A 81 2.31 14.60 -19.17
C SER A 81 3.62 13.79 -19.17
N SER A 82 3.52 12.46 -19.25
CA SER A 82 4.68 11.56 -19.35
C SER A 82 5.37 11.65 -20.73
N LEU A 83 4.60 11.93 -21.79
CA LEU A 83 5.12 11.97 -23.17
C LEU A 83 5.94 13.24 -23.43
N PHE A 84 5.60 14.35 -22.79
CA PHE A 84 6.21 15.67 -23.08
C PHE A 84 7.28 16.11 -22.08
N ARG A 85 7.66 15.32 -21.08
CA ARG A 85 8.74 15.59 -20.10
C ARG A 85 8.94 17.07 -19.77
N THR A 86 7.85 17.77 -19.39
CA THR A 86 7.86 19.20 -19.10
C THR A 86 8.62 19.50 -17.81
N LYS A 87 9.02 20.78 -17.58
CA LYS A 87 9.60 21.20 -16.29
C LYS A 87 8.69 20.79 -15.11
N ALA A 88 7.39 20.93 -15.24
CA ALA A 88 6.41 20.52 -14.24
C ALA A 88 6.45 19.00 -13.96
N TYR A 89 6.75 18.16 -14.95
CA TYR A 89 6.95 16.73 -14.76
C TYR A 89 8.15 16.45 -13.87
N TYR A 90 9.30 17.09 -14.14
CA TYR A 90 10.52 16.90 -13.33
C TYR A 90 10.36 17.41 -11.89
N GLU A 91 9.65 18.51 -11.68
CA GLU A 91 9.32 19.02 -10.34
C GLU A 91 8.42 18.04 -9.58
N THR A 92 7.40 17.50 -10.24
CA THR A 92 6.50 16.49 -9.64
C THR A 92 7.27 15.22 -9.30
N GLU A 93 8.13 14.74 -10.18
CA GLU A 93 9.00 13.56 -9.94
C GLU A 93 9.92 13.78 -8.73
N LYS A 94 10.52 14.98 -8.63
CA LYS A 94 11.38 15.32 -7.50
C LYS A 94 10.60 15.30 -6.17
N ILE A 95 9.42 15.92 -6.12
CA ILE A 95 8.56 15.92 -4.93
C ILE A 95 8.15 14.51 -4.56
N MET A 96 7.75 13.69 -5.54
CA MET A 96 7.39 12.29 -5.30
C MET A 96 8.56 11.47 -4.76
N LYS A 97 9.76 11.71 -5.26
CA LYS A 97 10.97 11.05 -4.78
C LYS A 97 11.28 11.42 -3.33
N GLU A 98 11.13 12.69 -2.97
CA GLU A 98 11.31 13.19 -1.61
C GLU A 98 10.24 12.56 -0.67
N GLU A 99 8.95 12.58 -1.05
CA GLU A 99 7.87 11.94 -0.31
C GLU A 99 8.13 10.43 -0.14
N ALA A 100 8.61 9.73 -1.18
CA ALA A 100 8.93 8.31 -1.13
C ALA A 100 10.07 8.00 -0.15
N LEU A 101 11.12 8.84 -0.15
CA LEU A 101 12.24 8.69 0.78
C LEU A 101 11.82 8.92 2.24
N GLU A 102 10.93 9.88 2.50
CA GLU A 102 10.38 10.10 3.85
C GLU A 102 9.55 8.89 4.32
N LEU A 103 8.74 8.28 3.44
CA LEU A 103 8.04 7.04 3.77
C LEU A 103 9.01 5.89 4.07
N LEU A 104 10.06 5.72 3.26
CA LEU A 104 11.09 4.71 3.49
C LEU A 104 11.83 4.91 4.81
N LYS A 105 12.08 6.16 5.20
CA LYS A 105 12.74 6.52 6.45
C LYS A 105 11.94 6.08 7.69
N ILE A 106 10.60 6.19 7.66
CA ILE A 106 9.74 5.70 8.75
C ILE A 106 9.98 4.22 9.03
N PHE A 107 10.31 3.44 7.99
CA PHE A 107 10.57 2.00 8.05
C PHE A 107 12.07 1.65 8.10
N ASN A 108 12.95 2.64 8.25
CA ASN A 108 14.42 2.48 8.21
C ASN A 108 14.91 1.78 6.92
N LEU A 109 14.23 2.01 5.81
CA LEU A 109 14.55 1.45 4.49
C LEU A 109 15.25 2.45 3.57
N GLU A 110 15.50 3.69 3.99
CA GLU A 110 16.08 4.76 3.17
C GLU A 110 17.51 4.42 2.70
N SER A 111 18.29 3.72 3.53
CA SER A 111 19.64 3.29 3.16
C SER A 111 19.65 2.24 2.03
N PHE A 112 18.55 1.53 1.84
CA PHE A 112 18.35 0.53 0.79
C PHE A 112 17.62 1.10 -0.45
N ALA A 113 17.37 2.41 -0.51
CA ALA A 113 16.54 3.03 -1.56
C ALA A 113 16.97 2.69 -2.98
N GLN A 114 18.29 2.50 -3.22
CA GLN A 114 18.86 2.17 -4.52
C GLN A 114 19.05 0.66 -4.74
N ASP A 115 18.84 -0.16 -3.72
CA ASP A 115 18.96 -1.61 -3.82
C ASP A 115 17.74 -2.20 -4.52
N LYS A 116 17.92 -3.30 -5.23
CA LYS A 116 16.79 -4.05 -5.80
C LYS A 116 15.97 -4.68 -4.69
N ALA A 117 14.64 -4.60 -4.80
CA ALA A 117 13.73 -5.13 -3.80
C ALA A 117 13.95 -6.62 -3.49
N LYS A 118 14.41 -7.42 -4.46
CA LYS A 118 14.76 -8.85 -4.26
C LYS A 118 15.94 -9.08 -3.32
N ASN A 119 16.79 -8.09 -3.12
CA ASN A 119 18.00 -8.20 -2.29
C ASN A 119 17.72 -7.89 -0.81
N LEU A 120 16.54 -7.38 -0.48
CA LEU A 120 16.10 -7.13 0.89
C LEU A 120 15.88 -8.45 1.64
N ALA A 121 16.14 -8.45 2.95
CA ALA A 121 15.69 -9.51 3.85
C ALA A 121 14.16 -9.64 3.83
N TYR A 122 13.62 -10.81 4.17
CA TYR A 122 12.18 -11.08 4.09
C TYR A 122 11.34 -10.06 4.89
N GLY A 123 11.73 -9.74 6.12
CA GLY A 123 11.06 -8.72 6.93
C GLY A 123 11.03 -7.35 6.25
N GLN A 124 12.15 -6.92 5.70
CA GLN A 124 12.25 -5.65 4.96
C GLN A 124 11.39 -5.64 3.68
N GLN A 125 11.25 -6.80 3.01
CA GLN A 125 10.33 -6.90 1.86
C GLN A 125 8.86 -6.71 2.30
N ARG A 126 8.48 -7.24 3.46
CA ARG A 126 7.16 -7.01 4.06
C ARG A 126 6.94 -5.54 4.43
N GLU A 127 7.93 -4.92 5.05
CA GLU A 127 7.89 -3.50 5.37
C GLU A 127 7.74 -2.65 4.10
N LEU A 128 8.50 -2.96 3.04
CA LEU A 128 8.39 -2.27 1.75
C LEU A 128 6.99 -2.42 1.13
N GLU A 129 6.35 -3.58 1.26
CA GLU A 129 4.98 -3.79 0.79
C GLU A 129 3.99 -2.86 1.52
N ILE A 130 4.16 -2.67 2.83
CA ILE A 130 3.36 -1.72 3.63
C ILE A 130 3.64 -0.27 3.19
N VAL A 131 4.91 0.10 3.00
CA VAL A 131 5.29 1.43 2.47
C VAL A 131 4.62 1.71 1.14
N ARG A 132 4.58 0.74 0.23
CA ARG A 132 3.88 0.88 -1.06
C ARG A 132 2.39 1.11 -0.90
N ALA A 133 1.75 0.41 0.05
CA ALA A 133 0.34 0.62 0.35
C ALA A 133 0.10 2.03 0.94
N LEU A 134 0.97 2.50 1.84
CA LEU A 134 0.91 3.86 2.41
C LEU A 134 1.13 4.95 1.35
N ALA A 135 1.96 4.69 0.35
CA ALA A 135 2.24 5.62 -0.76
C ALA A 135 0.98 5.98 -1.57
N THR A 136 -0.08 5.17 -1.50
CA THR A 136 -1.39 5.48 -2.07
C THR A 136 -2.25 6.40 -1.19
N LYS A 137 -1.72 6.87 -0.04
CA LYS A 137 -2.39 7.74 0.94
C LYS A 137 -3.77 7.20 1.37
N PRO A 138 -3.85 5.95 1.86
CA PRO A 138 -5.12 5.32 2.19
C PRO A 138 -5.73 5.93 3.46
N LYS A 139 -7.06 5.82 3.58
CA LYS A 139 -7.82 6.04 4.83
C LYS A 139 -7.95 4.73 5.63
N ILE A 140 -8.02 3.60 4.91
CA ILE A 140 -8.13 2.26 5.50
C ILE A 140 -7.05 1.37 4.88
N LEU A 141 -6.24 0.74 5.73
CA LEU A 141 -5.18 -0.18 5.34
C LEU A 141 -5.49 -1.59 5.86
N PHE A 142 -5.67 -2.52 4.93
CA PHE A 142 -5.87 -3.94 5.23
C PHE A 142 -4.52 -4.67 5.18
N LEU A 143 -4.13 -5.31 6.28
CA LEU A 143 -2.90 -6.09 6.40
C LEU A 143 -3.25 -7.56 6.62
N ASP A 144 -3.06 -8.39 5.60
CA ASP A 144 -3.36 -9.82 5.65
C ASP A 144 -2.15 -10.60 6.18
N GLU A 145 -2.21 -10.98 7.45
CA GLU A 145 -1.13 -11.69 8.17
C GLU A 145 0.26 -11.02 7.99
N PRO A 146 0.43 -9.75 8.34
CA PRO A 146 1.63 -8.97 7.99
C PRO A 146 2.91 -9.53 8.62
N ALA A 147 2.82 -10.23 9.75
CA ALA A 147 3.95 -10.84 10.46
C ALA A 147 4.22 -12.29 10.09
N ALA A 148 3.48 -12.86 9.13
CA ALA A 148 3.67 -14.25 8.72
C ALA A 148 5.11 -14.50 8.23
N GLY A 149 5.80 -15.48 8.83
CA GLY A 149 7.18 -15.84 8.50
C GLY A 149 8.26 -14.96 9.12
N MET A 150 7.89 -14.00 9.96
CA MET A 150 8.82 -13.17 10.74
C MET A 150 9.20 -13.84 12.06
N ASN A 151 10.40 -13.54 12.55
CA ASN A 151 10.80 -13.93 13.90
C ASN A 151 10.10 -13.05 14.98
N PRO A 152 10.13 -13.43 16.27
CA PRO A 152 9.43 -12.68 17.33
C PRO A 152 9.87 -11.22 17.45
N GLN A 153 11.15 -10.93 17.23
CA GLN A 153 11.68 -9.56 17.31
C GLN A 153 11.18 -8.71 16.13
N GLU A 154 11.21 -9.26 14.92
CA GLU A 154 10.67 -8.60 13.73
C GLU A 154 9.16 -8.34 13.87
N THR A 155 8.41 -9.32 14.40
CA THR A 155 6.98 -9.19 14.67
C THR A 155 6.71 -8.05 15.67
N ALA A 156 7.46 -7.98 16.77
CA ALA A 156 7.31 -6.91 17.76
C ALA A 156 7.63 -5.53 17.17
N ASN A 157 8.68 -5.43 16.34
CA ASN A 157 9.05 -4.19 15.65
C ASN A 157 7.95 -3.76 14.66
N LEU A 158 7.45 -4.69 13.84
CA LEU A 158 6.38 -4.42 12.90
C LEU A 158 5.10 -3.96 13.60
N THR A 159 4.74 -4.57 14.75
CA THR A 159 3.56 -4.17 15.53
C THR A 159 3.67 -2.73 16.02
N LYS A 160 4.85 -2.33 16.53
CA LYS A 160 5.11 -0.94 16.94
C LYS A 160 5.02 0.01 15.77
N LEU A 161 5.57 -0.38 14.63
CA LEU A 161 5.57 0.41 13.42
C LEU A 161 4.14 0.61 12.88
N ILE A 162 3.31 -0.43 12.90
CA ILE A 162 1.88 -0.32 12.53
C ILE A 162 1.15 0.67 13.44
N ALA A 163 1.37 0.63 14.75
CA ALA A 163 0.77 1.60 15.67
C ALA A 163 1.25 3.03 15.41
N GLN A 164 2.54 3.21 15.13
CA GLN A 164 3.11 4.51 14.79
C GLN A 164 2.50 5.09 13.50
N ILE A 165 2.40 4.31 12.42
CA ILE A 165 1.82 4.80 11.16
C ILE A 165 0.31 5.08 11.30
N GLN A 166 -0.41 4.31 12.10
CA GLN A 166 -1.82 4.53 12.39
C GLN A 166 -2.03 5.91 13.05
N GLU A 167 -1.22 6.25 14.03
CA GLU A 167 -1.26 7.54 14.71
C GLU A 167 -0.78 8.68 13.79
N GLN A 168 0.37 8.49 13.15
CA GLN A 168 1.01 9.54 12.33
C GLN A 168 0.17 9.94 11.12
N PHE A 169 -0.49 8.98 10.47
CA PHE A 169 -1.28 9.22 9.24
C PHE A 169 -2.79 9.28 9.51
N GLY A 170 -3.25 9.06 10.74
CA GLY A 170 -4.66 9.07 11.09
C GLY A 170 -5.49 8.02 10.33
N LEU A 171 -4.86 6.87 9.98
CA LEU A 171 -5.50 5.84 9.18
C LEU A 171 -6.09 4.71 10.04
N THR A 172 -7.13 4.06 9.52
CA THR A 172 -7.67 2.85 10.12
C THR A 172 -6.88 1.63 9.61
N VAL A 173 -6.36 0.82 10.52
CA VAL A 173 -5.69 -0.44 10.18
C VAL A 173 -6.57 -1.62 10.55
N VAL A 174 -6.74 -2.57 9.63
CA VAL A 174 -7.48 -3.84 9.81
C VAL A 174 -6.50 -5.00 9.62
N LEU A 175 -6.44 -5.90 10.62
CA LEU A 175 -5.50 -7.03 10.71
C LEU A 175 -6.23 -8.37 10.66
#